data_d2171ac8b5addbeaa2dbf0b03477b15f
#
_entry.id   d2171ac8b5addbeaa2dbf0b03477b15f
#
_cell.length_a   1.000
_cell.length_b   1.000
_cell.length_c   1.000
_cell.angle_alpha   90.00
_cell.angle_beta   90.00
_cell.angle_gamma   90.00
#
_symmetry.space_group_name_H-M   'P 1'
#
loop_
_entity.id
_entity.type
_entity.pdbx_description
1 polymer ?
#
loop_
_entity_poly.entity_id
_entity_poly.type
_entity_poly.pdbx_seq_one_letter_code
_entity_poly.pdbx_strand_id
1 'polypeptide(L)'
;DGLLVCEEAELFCKQINYPSAEVCNGLDDNCDGETDPPGSEGCITQYKDADGDGYGNPSDSICVCDPKPVDGYVLNSEDCCDQDEKAYPGATDWFTTANGCGSFDYNCSEAIELQFPDRGKCAALSDPPNSCALTEGWSGPLVPRCGGTGNYIVGCQLMGTVCVPETLTRTRTQG
;
A
#
# COMPACT_ATOMS: atom_id res chain seq x y z
N ASP A 1 -9.29 15.28 -41.63
CA ASP A 1 -8.54 15.47 -42.88
C ASP A 1 -9.45 15.24 -44.08
N GLY A 2 -9.40 16.16 -45.06
CA GLY A 2 -10.17 16.07 -46.28
C GLY A 2 -9.29 15.74 -47.46
N LEU A 3 -9.75 14.86 -48.33
CA LEU A 3 -9.09 14.61 -49.62
C LEU A 3 -9.73 15.50 -50.72
N LEU A 4 -8.91 16.23 -51.45
CA LEU A 4 -9.37 16.90 -52.68
C LEU A 4 -9.57 15.85 -53.77
N VAL A 5 -10.82 15.66 -54.18
CA VAL A 5 -11.17 14.77 -55.30
C VAL A 5 -11.74 15.58 -56.45
N CYS A 6 -11.49 15.12 -57.68
CA CYS A 6 -12.00 15.71 -58.88
C CYS A 6 -13.22 14.89 -59.35
N GLU A 7 -14.42 15.48 -59.28
CA GLU A 7 -15.64 14.91 -59.85
C GLU A 7 -16.26 15.93 -60.83
N GLU A 8 -16.63 15.51 -62.02
CA GLU A 8 -17.25 16.35 -63.05
C GLU A 8 -16.51 17.67 -63.39
N ALA A 9 -15.14 17.62 -63.37
CA ALA A 9 -14.28 18.77 -63.61
C ALA A 9 -14.27 19.87 -62.51
N GLU A 10 -14.85 19.61 -61.37
CA GLU A 10 -14.73 20.48 -60.19
C GLU A 10 -13.96 19.80 -59.05
N LEU A 11 -13.23 20.60 -58.27
CA LEU A 11 -12.51 20.11 -57.09
C LEU A 11 -13.37 20.25 -55.86
N PHE A 12 -13.73 19.13 -55.26
CA PHE A 12 -14.45 19.09 -54.00
C PHE A 12 -13.55 18.62 -52.89
N CYS A 13 -13.74 19.20 -51.71
CA CYS A 13 -13.18 18.68 -50.47
C CYS A 13 -14.12 17.58 -49.97
N LYS A 14 -13.75 16.30 -50.18
CA LYS A 14 -14.49 15.17 -49.66
C LYS A 14 -13.92 14.79 -48.32
N GLN A 15 -14.75 14.83 -47.30
CA GLN A 15 -14.38 14.31 -46.00
C GLN A 15 -14.28 12.79 -46.11
N ILE A 16 -13.09 12.24 -45.88
CA ILE A 16 -12.81 10.81 -45.96
C ILE A 16 -12.85 10.15 -44.57
N ASN A 17 -12.70 10.95 -43.53
CA ASN A 17 -12.87 10.48 -42.12
C ASN A 17 -14.11 11.13 -41.54
N TYR A 18 -14.99 10.32 -41.01
CA TYR A 18 -16.12 10.79 -40.23
C TYR A 18 -15.67 10.92 -38.75
N PRO A 19 -16.16 11.92 -38.02
CA PRO A 19 -15.88 12.01 -36.60
C PRO A 19 -16.23 10.70 -35.89
N SER A 20 -15.27 10.16 -35.16
CA SER A 20 -15.42 8.95 -34.34
C SER A 20 -15.02 9.24 -32.89
N ALA A 21 -15.17 8.27 -32.02
CA ALA A 21 -14.62 8.42 -30.67
C ALA A 21 -13.11 8.48 -30.74
N GLU A 22 -12.52 9.26 -29.83
CA GLU A 22 -11.07 9.42 -29.72
C GLU A 22 -10.36 8.10 -29.32
N VAL A 23 -9.31 7.79 -30.04
CA VAL A 23 -8.45 6.62 -29.81
C VAL A 23 -7.01 7.12 -29.65
N CYS A 24 -6.26 6.60 -28.71
CA CYS A 24 -4.87 6.96 -28.47
C CYS A 24 -3.96 6.58 -29.66
N ASN A 25 -3.94 7.40 -30.71
CA ASN A 25 -3.21 7.13 -31.95
C ASN A 25 -2.45 8.34 -32.51
N GLY A 26 -2.53 9.50 -31.83
CA GLY A 26 -1.89 10.76 -32.23
C GLY A 26 -2.68 11.53 -33.31
N LEU A 27 -3.94 11.17 -33.54
CA LEU A 27 -4.83 11.85 -34.48
C LEU A 27 -6.04 12.42 -33.72
N ASP A 28 -6.60 13.50 -34.25
CA ASP A 28 -7.88 14.06 -33.84
C ASP A 28 -8.98 13.30 -34.60
N ASP A 29 -9.52 12.25 -33.99
CA ASP A 29 -10.48 11.33 -34.63
C ASP A 29 -11.89 11.92 -34.74
N ASN A 30 -12.25 12.82 -33.83
CA ASN A 30 -13.57 13.44 -33.80
C ASN A 30 -13.60 14.83 -34.45
N CYS A 31 -12.44 15.38 -34.83
CA CYS A 31 -12.26 16.69 -35.49
C CYS A 31 -12.73 17.87 -34.63
N ASP A 32 -12.57 17.81 -33.31
CA ASP A 32 -12.92 18.89 -32.39
C ASP A 32 -11.74 19.84 -32.07
N GLY A 33 -10.54 19.50 -32.51
CA GLY A 33 -9.30 20.25 -32.32
C GLY A 33 -8.45 19.77 -31.14
N GLU A 34 -8.90 18.78 -30.42
CA GLU A 34 -8.11 18.11 -29.36
C GLU A 34 -7.65 16.74 -29.87
N THR A 35 -6.37 16.42 -29.67
CA THR A 35 -5.79 15.12 -30.05
C THR A 35 -5.60 14.29 -28.81
N ASP A 36 -6.14 13.08 -28.79
CA ASP A 36 -5.96 12.11 -27.71
C ASP A 36 -6.28 12.68 -26.30
N PRO A 37 -7.43 13.30 -26.05
CA PRO A 37 -7.76 13.84 -24.74
C PRO A 37 -7.82 12.73 -23.68
N PRO A 38 -7.72 13.06 -22.37
CA PRO A 38 -7.88 12.08 -21.29
C PRO A 38 -9.18 11.30 -21.42
N GLY A 39 -9.09 9.97 -21.37
CA GLY A 39 -10.24 9.07 -21.52
C GLY A 39 -10.45 8.53 -22.93
N SER A 40 -9.60 8.84 -23.90
CA SER A 40 -9.60 8.24 -25.25
C SER A 40 -9.44 6.73 -25.19
N GLU A 41 -10.01 6.01 -26.15
CA GLU A 41 -9.89 4.55 -26.22
C GLU A 41 -8.42 4.11 -26.30
N GLY A 42 -8.04 3.15 -25.47
CA GLY A 42 -6.65 2.68 -25.40
C GLY A 42 -5.76 3.50 -24.47
N CYS A 43 -6.31 4.47 -23.71
CA CYS A 43 -5.56 5.21 -22.72
C CYS A 43 -5.06 4.30 -21.57
N ILE A 44 -3.99 4.73 -20.91
CA ILE A 44 -3.36 4.04 -19.79
C ILE A 44 -3.82 4.71 -18.49
N THR A 45 -4.41 3.91 -17.60
CA THR A 45 -4.80 4.40 -16.28
C THR A 45 -3.56 4.62 -15.42
N GLN A 46 -3.48 5.80 -14.84
CA GLN A 46 -2.46 6.21 -13.88
C GLN A 46 -3.14 6.64 -12.60
N TYR A 47 -2.55 6.32 -11.47
CA TYR A 47 -3.10 6.53 -10.14
C TYR A 47 -2.30 7.59 -9.41
N LYS A 48 -2.99 8.47 -8.70
CA LYS A 48 -2.35 9.54 -7.96
C LYS A 48 -1.51 8.97 -6.81
N ASP A 49 -0.29 9.46 -6.70
CA ASP A 49 0.66 9.22 -5.63
C ASP A 49 0.87 10.56 -4.91
N ALA A 50 0.08 10.82 -3.86
CA ALA A 50 0.07 12.14 -3.23
C ALA A 50 1.12 12.28 -2.13
N ASP A 51 1.55 11.17 -1.52
CA ASP A 51 2.57 11.18 -0.47
C ASP A 51 3.98 10.83 -0.97
N GLY A 52 4.09 10.28 -2.20
CA GLY A 52 5.35 10.08 -2.90
C GLY A 52 6.07 8.78 -2.55
N ASP A 53 5.35 7.77 -2.07
CA ASP A 53 5.93 6.47 -1.71
C ASP A 53 6.10 5.51 -2.91
N GLY A 54 5.55 5.88 -4.07
CA GLY A 54 5.63 5.12 -5.33
C GLY A 54 4.44 4.19 -5.55
N TYR A 55 3.43 4.23 -4.69
CA TYR A 55 2.16 3.52 -4.86
C TYR A 55 1.03 4.52 -5.07
N GLY A 56 0.03 4.13 -5.84
CA GLY A 56 -1.05 5.03 -6.23
C GLY A 56 -2.39 4.68 -5.61
N ASN A 57 -3.17 5.71 -5.36
CA ASN A 57 -4.50 5.63 -4.78
C ASN A 57 -5.48 4.99 -5.77
N PRO A 58 -6.08 3.83 -5.48
CA PRO A 58 -7.05 3.18 -6.37
C PRO A 58 -8.31 4.00 -6.64
N SER A 59 -8.59 5.00 -5.79
CA SER A 59 -9.79 5.85 -5.88
C SER A 59 -9.55 7.17 -6.61
N ASP A 60 -8.31 7.52 -6.95
CA ASP A 60 -7.95 8.75 -7.66
C ASP A 60 -7.07 8.41 -8.85
N SER A 61 -7.66 8.44 -10.04
CA SER A 61 -6.97 8.03 -11.26
C SER A 61 -7.32 8.91 -12.46
N ILE A 62 -6.40 8.95 -13.42
CA ILE A 62 -6.58 9.53 -14.74
C ILE A 62 -6.31 8.49 -15.80
N CYS A 63 -6.88 8.65 -16.99
CA CYS A 63 -6.56 7.80 -18.13
C CYS A 63 -6.00 8.68 -19.24
N VAL A 64 -4.75 8.48 -19.62
CA VAL A 64 -4.02 9.30 -20.60
C VAL A 64 -3.33 8.44 -21.64
N CYS A 65 -3.12 8.99 -22.83
CA CYS A 65 -2.49 8.26 -23.93
C CYS A 65 -0.96 8.15 -23.81
N ASP A 66 -0.33 9.01 -23.02
CA ASP A 66 1.12 8.91 -22.78
C ASP A 66 1.43 7.74 -21.82
N PRO A 67 2.25 6.76 -22.22
CA PRO A 67 2.66 5.66 -21.35
C PRO A 67 3.59 6.11 -20.21
N LYS A 68 4.15 7.30 -20.29
CA LYS A 68 4.95 7.86 -19.22
C LYS A 68 4.03 8.44 -18.13
N PRO A 69 4.23 8.07 -16.86
CA PRO A 69 3.45 8.65 -15.77
C PRO A 69 3.51 10.17 -15.75
N VAL A 70 2.36 10.80 -15.60
CA VAL A 70 2.24 12.23 -15.32
C VAL A 70 2.85 12.50 -13.94
N ASP A 71 3.40 13.70 -13.75
CA ASP A 71 3.99 14.08 -12.47
C ASP A 71 2.98 13.93 -11.31
N GLY A 72 3.39 13.22 -10.24
CA GLY A 72 2.52 12.87 -9.12
C GLY A 72 1.54 11.70 -9.39
N TYR A 73 1.77 10.91 -10.45
CA TYR A 73 1.01 9.71 -10.75
C TYR A 73 1.93 8.51 -11.00
N VAL A 74 1.42 7.32 -10.70
CA VAL A 74 2.10 6.03 -10.90
C VAL A 74 1.19 5.04 -11.64
N LEU A 75 1.76 3.91 -12.11
CA LEU A 75 1.01 2.90 -12.88
C LEU A 75 0.35 1.82 -12.01
N ASN A 76 0.72 1.73 -10.75
CA ASN A 76 0.09 0.81 -9.82
C ASN A 76 -1.00 1.50 -9.00
N SER A 77 -1.91 0.71 -8.40
CA SER A 77 -3.06 1.18 -7.60
C SER A 77 -3.11 0.51 -6.23
N GLU A 78 -1.96 0.21 -5.66
CA GLU A 78 -1.86 -0.69 -4.50
C GLU A 78 -1.71 0.06 -3.18
N ASP A 79 -1.73 1.40 -3.21
CA ASP A 79 -1.65 2.21 -2.00
C ASP A 79 -2.92 2.08 -1.15
N CYS A 80 -2.73 1.78 0.13
CA CYS A 80 -3.80 1.73 1.12
C CYS A 80 -3.96 3.04 1.92
N CYS A 81 -3.01 3.97 1.81
CA CYS A 81 -3.08 5.28 2.48
C CYS A 81 -2.23 6.37 1.83
N ASP A 82 -2.72 6.98 0.78
CA ASP A 82 -2.15 8.10 0.00
C ASP A 82 -1.99 9.43 0.80
N GLN A 83 -1.83 9.31 2.12
CA GLN A 83 -1.60 10.42 3.06
C GLN A 83 -0.43 10.13 4.02
N ASP A 84 0.25 9.00 3.88
CA ASP A 84 1.34 8.60 4.77
C ASP A 84 2.38 7.77 4.02
N GLU A 85 3.47 8.38 3.61
CA GLU A 85 4.61 7.78 2.87
C GLU A 85 5.20 6.50 3.48
N LYS A 86 4.74 6.10 4.66
CA LYS A 86 5.18 4.89 5.36
C LYS A 86 4.19 3.74 5.23
N ALA A 87 3.01 4.01 4.66
CA ALA A 87 1.92 3.04 4.57
C ALA A 87 1.75 2.56 3.12
N TYR A 88 2.56 1.60 2.71
CA TYR A 88 2.64 1.05 1.35
C TYR A 88 2.82 -0.48 1.35
N PRO A 89 2.51 -1.18 0.27
CA PRO A 89 2.68 -2.61 0.15
C PRO A 89 4.10 -3.08 0.46
N GLY A 90 4.22 -3.93 1.48
CA GLY A 90 5.50 -4.47 1.90
C GLY A 90 6.30 -3.60 2.86
N ALA A 91 5.71 -2.55 3.44
CA ALA A 91 6.31 -1.84 4.57
C ALA A 91 6.63 -2.81 5.70
N THR A 92 7.81 -2.66 6.33
CA THR A 92 8.32 -3.58 7.35
C THR A 92 8.51 -2.94 8.72
N ASP A 93 8.29 -1.65 8.81
CA ASP A 93 8.44 -0.90 10.04
C ASP A 93 7.25 -1.14 10.99
N TRP A 94 7.51 -0.94 12.28
CA TRP A 94 6.53 -1.14 13.34
C TRP A 94 6.21 0.18 14.04
N PHE A 95 4.93 0.50 14.16
CA PHE A 95 4.45 1.79 14.65
C PHE A 95 3.63 1.68 15.94
N THR A 96 3.60 2.76 16.72
CA THR A 96 2.80 2.89 17.95
C THR A 96 1.56 3.75 17.77
N THR A 97 1.43 4.40 16.62
CA THR A 97 0.32 5.27 16.23
C THR A 97 -0.33 4.74 14.96
N ALA A 98 -1.53 5.12 14.67
CA ALA A 98 -2.15 4.86 13.37
C ALA A 98 -1.53 5.73 12.28
N ASN A 99 -1.56 5.24 11.04
CA ASN A 99 -1.16 5.97 9.84
C ASN A 99 -2.09 7.15 9.53
N GLY A 100 -1.78 7.94 8.51
CA GLY A 100 -2.53 9.11 8.09
C GLY A 100 -4.01 8.85 7.78
N CYS A 101 -4.37 7.60 7.47
CA CYS A 101 -5.72 7.15 7.19
C CYS A 101 -6.44 6.54 8.43
N GLY A 102 -5.79 6.55 9.58
CA GLY A 102 -6.35 6.05 10.83
C GLY A 102 -6.27 4.53 11.00
N SER A 103 -5.50 3.83 10.18
CA SER A 103 -5.24 2.40 10.24
C SER A 103 -3.88 2.09 10.88
N PHE A 104 -3.71 0.86 11.38
CA PHE A 104 -2.42 0.29 11.75
C PHE A 104 -1.90 -0.72 10.72
N ASP A 105 -2.61 -0.91 9.64
CA ASP A 105 -2.13 -1.65 8.49
C ASP A 105 -1.23 -0.71 7.67
N TYR A 106 0.06 -0.79 7.89
CA TYR A 106 1.07 -0.01 7.18
C TYR A 106 1.62 -0.72 5.95
N ASN A 107 1.47 -2.05 5.90
CA ASN A 107 1.99 -2.86 4.79
C ASN A 107 0.94 -3.25 3.76
N CYS A 108 -0.27 -2.67 3.89
CA CYS A 108 -1.40 -2.90 2.98
C CYS A 108 -1.77 -4.38 2.81
N SER A 109 -1.62 -5.17 3.88
CA SER A 109 -1.93 -6.61 3.89
C SER A 109 -3.40 -6.92 4.16
N GLU A 110 -4.23 -5.89 4.41
CA GLU A 110 -5.61 -5.98 4.90
C GLU A 110 -5.70 -6.56 6.32
N ALA A 111 -4.59 -6.67 7.04
CA ALA A 111 -4.52 -7.17 8.41
C ALA A 111 -3.67 -6.22 9.26
N ILE A 112 -3.86 -6.30 10.58
CA ILE A 112 -3.02 -5.58 11.53
C ILE A 112 -2.11 -6.59 12.21
N GLU A 113 -0.84 -6.60 11.83
CA GLU A 113 0.15 -7.46 12.44
C GLU A 113 0.65 -6.87 13.75
N LEU A 114 1.12 -7.73 14.61
CA LEU A 114 1.63 -7.37 15.93
C LEU A 114 3.07 -7.84 16.07
N GLN A 115 3.98 -6.92 16.36
CA GLN A 115 5.39 -7.27 16.56
C GLN A 115 5.59 -8.29 17.69
N PHE A 116 4.78 -8.20 18.75
CA PHE A 116 4.84 -9.09 19.90
C PHE A 116 3.43 -9.57 20.26
N PRO A 117 2.88 -10.58 19.55
CA PRO A 117 1.47 -10.97 19.73
C PRO A 117 1.22 -11.77 21.01
N ASP A 118 2.21 -12.54 21.48
CA ASP A 118 1.99 -13.64 22.41
C ASP A 118 2.27 -13.28 23.87
N ARG A 119 1.75 -14.13 24.74
CA ARG A 119 2.07 -14.13 26.16
C ARG A 119 3.26 -15.01 26.43
N GLY A 120 4.16 -14.50 27.26
CA GLY A 120 5.29 -15.25 27.74
C GLY A 120 4.98 -16.04 29.02
N LYS A 121 5.77 -17.04 29.27
CA LYS A 121 5.78 -17.81 30.50
C LYS A 121 7.13 -18.44 30.79
N CYS A 122 7.39 -18.64 32.09
CA CYS A 122 8.44 -19.52 32.56
C CYS A 122 7.82 -20.74 33.22
N ALA A 123 8.26 -21.91 32.83
CA ALA A 123 7.78 -23.16 33.39
C ALA A 123 8.96 -24.02 33.83
N ALA A 124 8.86 -24.61 35.02
CA ALA A 124 9.84 -25.60 35.48
C ALA A 124 9.69 -26.89 34.64
N LEU A 125 10.80 -27.46 34.24
CA LEU A 125 10.85 -28.74 33.54
C LEU A 125 11.12 -29.87 34.52
N SER A 126 10.50 -31.02 34.26
CA SER A 126 10.80 -32.27 34.99
C SER A 126 11.97 -33.02 34.38
N ASP A 127 12.26 -32.80 33.08
CA ASP A 127 13.36 -33.38 32.33
C ASP A 127 13.98 -32.38 31.33
N PRO A 128 15.24 -31.97 31.51
CA PRO A 128 16.08 -32.24 32.69
C PRO A 128 15.57 -31.52 33.94
N PRO A 129 15.72 -32.15 35.10
CA PRO A 129 15.28 -31.55 36.38
C PRO A 129 16.10 -30.29 36.69
N ASN A 130 15.50 -29.36 37.44
CA ASN A 130 16.10 -28.07 37.76
C ASN A 130 16.44 -27.20 36.56
N SER A 131 15.60 -27.23 35.53
CA SER A 131 15.71 -26.36 34.34
C SER A 131 14.37 -25.65 34.09
N CYS A 132 14.42 -24.56 33.29
CA CYS A 132 13.26 -23.73 32.97
C CYS A 132 13.03 -23.70 31.47
N ALA A 133 11.79 -23.91 31.06
CA ALA A 133 11.35 -23.61 29.70
C ALA A 133 10.94 -22.14 29.59
N LEU A 134 11.48 -21.45 28.59
CA LEU A 134 11.13 -20.09 28.22
C LEU A 134 10.14 -20.10 27.07
N THR A 135 9.06 -19.37 27.23
CA THR A 135 8.28 -18.83 26.10
C THR A 135 8.36 -17.32 26.24
N GLU A 136 8.97 -16.65 25.27
CA GLU A 136 9.02 -15.19 25.22
C GLU A 136 7.63 -14.61 25.01
N GLY A 137 7.37 -13.43 25.58
CA GLY A 137 6.08 -12.79 25.44
C GLY A 137 5.71 -11.89 26.62
N TRP A 138 4.53 -11.30 26.53
CA TRP A 138 4.04 -10.38 27.56
C TRP A 138 3.79 -11.09 28.90
N SER A 139 4.31 -10.47 29.95
CA SER A 139 4.09 -10.92 31.34
C SER A 139 2.74 -10.44 31.86
N GLY A 140 2.05 -11.29 32.65
CA GLY A 140 0.83 -10.91 33.33
C GLY A 140 -0.47 -11.26 32.59
N PRO A 141 -1.63 -10.87 33.14
CA PRO A 141 -2.94 -11.30 32.67
C PRO A 141 -3.40 -10.58 31.39
N LEU A 142 -2.86 -9.42 31.09
CA LEU A 142 -3.25 -8.58 29.95
C LEU A 142 -2.03 -8.28 29.09
N VAL A 143 -2.22 -8.38 27.78
CA VAL A 143 -1.28 -7.86 26.77
C VAL A 143 -1.55 -6.36 26.59
N PRO A 144 -0.53 -5.49 26.61
CA PRO A 144 -0.74 -4.06 26.40
C PRO A 144 -1.48 -3.77 25.09
N ARG A 145 -2.21 -2.66 25.04
CA ARG A 145 -2.75 -2.14 23.77
C ARG A 145 -1.60 -1.55 22.94
N CYS A 146 -1.84 -1.32 21.65
CA CYS A 146 -0.88 -0.61 20.79
C CYS A 146 -0.49 0.73 21.41
N GLY A 147 0.80 1.07 21.34
CA GLY A 147 1.38 2.22 22.05
C GLY A 147 1.50 2.06 23.57
N GLY A 148 0.88 1.04 24.16
CA GLY A 148 0.98 0.75 25.58
C GLY A 148 2.27 0.01 25.94
N THR A 149 2.75 0.22 27.17
CA THR A 149 3.96 -0.42 27.71
C THR A 149 3.60 -1.54 28.68
N GLY A 150 4.46 -2.54 28.76
CA GLY A 150 4.33 -3.64 29.69
C GLY A 150 5.64 -4.40 29.87
N ASN A 151 5.65 -5.35 30.77
CA ASN A 151 6.79 -6.23 30.98
C ASN A 151 6.72 -7.38 29.96
N TYR A 152 7.82 -7.59 29.27
CA TYR A 152 8.01 -8.66 28.29
C TYR A 152 9.05 -9.66 28.82
N ILE A 153 8.71 -10.94 28.85
CA ILE A 153 9.59 -12.01 29.33
C ILE A 153 10.61 -12.31 28.23
N VAL A 154 11.89 -12.16 28.57
CA VAL A 154 13.03 -12.40 27.67
C VAL A 154 13.93 -13.53 28.14
N GLY A 155 13.73 -14.00 29.38
CA GLY A 155 14.52 -15.06 29.98
C GLY A 155 13.79 -15.72 31.14
N CYS A 156 14.35 -16.86 31.60
CA CYS A 156 13.91 -17.57 32.79
C CYS A 156 15.12 -17.94 33.64
N GLN A 157 15.08 -17.59 34.90
CA GLN A 157 16.09 -17.96 35.87
C GLN A 157 15.53 -18.94 36.88
N LEU A 158 16.29 -20.01 37.16
CA LEU A 158 15.94 -20.95 38.24
C LEU A 158 16.38 -20.40 39.59
N MET A 159 15.42 -20.19 40.48
CA MET A 159 15.64 -19.78 41.87
C MET A 159 15.13 -20.88 42.80
N GLY A 160 16.03 -21.70 43.31
CA GLY A 160 15.66 -22.91 44.05
C GLY A 160 14.98 -23.93 43.13
N THR A 161 13.68 -24.17 43.34
CA THR A 161 12.84 -25.06 42.51
C THR A 161 11.84 -24.31 41.66
N VAL A 162 11.90 -22.97 41.63
CA VAL A 162 10.94 -22.12 40.91
C VAL A 162 11.63 -21.40 39.76
N CYS A 163 10.97 -21.38 38.60
CA CYS A 163 11.39 -20.59 37.46
C CYS A 163 10.82 -19.18 37.57
N VAL A 164 11.71 -18.19 37.67
CA VAL A 164 11.35 -16.77 37.74
C VAL A 164 11.63 -16.11 36.39
N PRO A 165 10.68 -15.37 35.81
CA PRO A 165 10.87 -14.67 34.54
C PRO A 165 11.80 -13.48 34.70
N GLU A 166 12.71 -13.33 33.73
CA GLU A 166 13.45 -12.10 33.50
C GLU A 166 12.65 -11.24 32.51
N THR A 167 12.39 -9.99 32.86
CA THR A 167 11.53 -9.11 32.06
C THR A 167 12.22 -7.82 31.67
N LEU A 168 11.88 -7.32 30.48
CA LEU A 168 12.20 -5.97 30.02
C LEU A 168 10.87 -5.22 29.77
N THR A 169 10.89 -3.91 30.04
CA THR A 169 9.76 -3.06 29.63
C THR A 169 9.83 -2.84 28.13
N ARG A 170 8.74 -3.13 27.43
CA ARG A 170 8.58 -2.91 25.98
C ARG A 170 7.31 -2.12 25.70
N THR A 171 7.30 -1.39 24.59
CA THR A 171 6.10 -0.79 24.02
C THR A 171 5.58 -1.72 22.93
N ARG A 172 4.26 -1.91 22.88
CA ARG A 172 3.62 -2.72 21.84
C ARG A 172 3.46 -1.91 20.57
N THR A 173 3.95 -2.45 19.46
CA THR A 173 3.90 -1.87 18.12
C THR A 173 3.05 -2.74 17.19
N GLN A 174 2.55 -2.12 16.11
CA GLN A 174 1.78 -2.74 15.04
C GLN A 174 2.37 -2.29 13.70
N GLY A 175 2.21 -3.10 12.67
CA GLY A 175 2.69 -2.86 11.32
C GLY A 175 1.75 -3.44 10.29
#